data_02da56c5d49dd79ba7d42221f97d8a9a
#
_entry.id   02da56c5d49dd79ba7d42221f97d8a9a
#
_cell.length_a   1.000
_cell.length_b   1.000
_cell.length_c   1.000
_cell.angle_alpha   90.00
_cell.angle_beta   90.00
_cell.angle_gamma   90.00
#
_symmetry.space_group_name_H-M   'P 1'
#
loop_
_entity.id
_entity.type
_entity.pdbx_description
1 polymer ?
#
loop_
_entity_poly.entity_id
_entity_poly.type
_entity_poly.pdbx_seq_one_letter_code
_entity_poly.pdbx_strand_id
1 'polypeptide(L)'
;MILYLEDGNLKFGVRAHDFGKYDAKILADKIRKTGFEAVHLAVKKSLSGMNGNIDVRQEDIGYIKDAFCGIEISVLGSYIDFTTDDEDAWKKHRDEFVAALKISKPLGALYVGSESSYGEVDMENKVRLFPKLIKRLDDVLNEADKYDAYVAMEPVASHTLYNADLTAEMINTLNSKRLKIIFDPLNVLTKERVDSQETLWRECIDAFGKEVEIIHLKDGVFPDKGRHLPCKLGEGIMRYDVIKDWLKKEKPDISIIREEERDEYAKEDLAFMKNLFS
;
A
#
# COMPACT_ATOMS: atom_id res chain seq x y z
N MET A 1 2.12 17.56 36.24
CA MET A 1 3.18 17.32 35.24
C MET A 1 2.44 16.86 34.00
N ILE A 2 2.15 17.77 33.08
CA ILE A 2 1.47 17.49 31.82
C ILE A 2 2.58 16.92 30.93
N LEU A 3 2.54 15.61 30.69
CA LEU A 3 3.33 14.98 29.64
C LEU A 3 2.79 15.57 28.33
N TYR A 4 3.55 16.46 27.70
CA TYR A 4 3.41 16.72 26.27
C TYR A 4 3.73 15.40 25.59
N LEU A 5 2.70 14.72 25.06
CA LEU A 5 2.88 13.74 24.03
C LEU A 5 3.56 14.52 22.89
N GLU A 6 4.77 14.15 22.53
CA GLU A 6 5.39 14.63 21.29
C GLU A 6 4.38 14.37 20.18
N ASP A 7 4.04 15.39 19.41
CA ASP A 7 3.14 15.26 18.26
C ASP A 7 3.71 14.17 17.36
N GLY A 8 2.95 13.10 17.15
CA GLY A 8 3.36 12.00 16.29
C GLY A 8 3.76 12.53 14.92
N ASN A 9 4.82 11.97 14.34
CA ASN A 9 5.40 12.42 13.08
C ASN A 9 4.78 11.66 11.89
N LEU A 10 3.46 11.77 11.71
CA LEU A 10 2.78 11.22 10.54
C LEU A 10 3.39 11.81 9.27
N LYS A 11 3.74 10.95 8.33
CA LYS A 11 4.23 11.38 7.01
C LYS A 11 3.11 11.28 5.98
N PHE A 12 2.86 12.38 5.29
CA PHE A 12 1.87 12.43 4.23
C PHE A 12 2.55 12.21 2.88
N GLY A 13 2.13 11.17 2.20
CA GLY A 13 2.68 10.77 0.91
C GLY A 13 1.63 10.57 -0.16
N VAL A 14 2.12 10.22 -1.34
CA VAL A 14 1.29 10.02 -2.53
C VAL A 14 1.79 8.83 -3.35
N ARG A 15 0.91 8.22 -4.11
CA ARG A 15 1.28 7.21 -5.10
C ARG A 15 1.95 7.91 -6.29
N ALA A 16 3.25 7.64 -6.49
CA ALA A 16 4.09 8.43 -7.40
C ALA A 16 3.58 8.49 -8.85
N HIS A 17 3.02 7.38 -9.37
CA HIS A 17 2.51 7.34 -10.74
C HIS A 17 1.19 8.09 -10.98
N ASP A 18 0.54 8.58 -9.95
CA ASP A 18 -0.60 9.48 -10.10
C ASP A 18 -0.16 10.85 -10.67
N PHE A 19 1.13 11.20 -10.50
CA PHE A 19 1.76 12.34 -11.15
C PHE A 19 2.23 12.07 -12.59
N GLY A 20 2.07 10.83 -13.06
CA GLY A 20 2.50 10.37 -14.38
C GLY A 20 3.81 9.58 -14.37
N LYS A 21 4.28 9.20 -15.57
CA LYS A 21 5.50 8.43 -15.76
C LYS A 21 6.61 9.34 -16.30
N TYR A 22 7.65 9.56 -15.49
CA TYR A 22 8.74 10.51 -15.79
C TYR A 22 10.12 9.92 -15.43
N ASP A 23 11.17 10.65 -15.80
CA ASP A 23 12.47 10.48 -15.18
C ASP A 23 12.39 10.72 -13.67
N ALA A 24 13.22 10.02 -12.89
CA ALA A 24 13.15 10.03 -11.42
C ALA A 24 13.26 11.44 -10.82
N LYS A 25 14.17 12.30 -11.35
CA LYS A 25 14.31 13.67 -10.85
C LYS A 25 13.09 14.53 -11.17
N ILE A 26 12.56 14.42 -12.38
CA ILE A 26 11.37 15.18 -12.79
C ILE A 26 10.19 14.79 -11.90
N LEU A 27 9.99 13.48 -11.67
CA LEU A 27 8.90 12.99 -10.85
C LEU A 27 9.04 13.45 -9.39
N ALA A 28 10.21 13.25 -8.80
CA ALA A 28 10.49 13.67 -7.43
C ALA A 28 10.33 15.20 -7.25
N ASP A 29 10.73 16.01 -8.22
CA ASP A 29 10.55 17.47 -8.18
C ASP A 29 9.08 17.87 -8.25
N LYS A 30 8.26 17.18 -9.06
CA LYS A 30 6.81 17.39 -9.11
C LYS A 30 6.18 17.10 -7.74
N ILE A 31 6.48 15.95 -7.15
CA ILE A 31 5.97 15.53 -5.83
C ILE A 31 6.42 16.50 -4.73
N ARG A 32 7.68 16.89 -4.71
CA ARG A 32 8.24 17.83 -3.73
C ARG A 32 7.58 19.20 -3.77
N LYS A 33 7.20 19.71 -4.96
CA LYS A 33 6.50 20.99 -5.14
C LYS A 33 5.07 21.00 -4.56
N THR A 34 4.46 19.82 -4.35
CA THR A 34 3.15 19.72 -3.68
C THR A 34 3.28 19.70 -2.17
N GLY A 35 4.44 19.30 -1.63
CA GLY A 35 4.72 19.20 -0.21
C GLY A 35 4.51 17.81 0.38
N PHE A 36 4.33 16.77 -0.42
CA PHE A 36 4.33 15.38 0.05
C PHE A 36 5.74 14.97 0.48
N GLU A 37 5.82 14.21 1.58
CA GLU A 37 7.06 13.80 2.26
C GLU A 37 7.37 12.31 2.07
N ALA A 38 6.42 11.55 1.53
CA ALA A 38 6.54 10.12 1.30
C ALA A 38 5.94 9.71 -0.04
N VAL A 39 6.35 8.54 -0.56
CA VAL A 39 5.80 8.00 -1.80
C VAL A 39 5.59 6.49 -1.74
N HIS A 40 4.56 6.05 -2.48
CA HIS A 40 4.47 4.69 -2.98
C HIS A 40 5.01 4.69 -4.42
N LEU A 41 6.20 4.10 -4.62
CA LEU A 41 6.92 4.08 -5.90
C LEU A 41 6.72 2.74 -6.61
N ALA A 42 5.87 2.69 -7.61
CA ALA A 42 5.75 1.55 -8.54
C ALA A 42 6.63 1.81 -9.77
N VAL A 43 7.83 1.24 -9.84
CA VAL A 43 8.85 1.50 -10.86
C VAL A 43 8.27 1.46 -12.27
N LYS A 44 7.58 0.39 -12.65
CA LYS A 44 6.98 0.21 -13.97
C LYS A 44 6.03 1.34 -14.37
N LYS A 45 5.27 1.85 -13.41
CA LYS A 45 4.24 2.86 -13.66
C LYS A 45 4.78 4.28 -13.54
N SER A 46 5.82 4.47 -12.71
CA SER A 46 6.31 5.79 -12.30
C SER A 46 7.55 6.25 -13.08
N LEU A 47 8.48 5.33 -13.41
CA LEU A 47 9.78 5.70 -13.95
C LEU A 47 9.90 5.38 -15.44
N SER A 48 10.28 6.41 -16.23
CA SER A 48 10.52 6.26 -17.67
C SER A 48 11.72 5.35 -17.93
N GLY A 49 11.62 4.52 -18.97
CA GLY A 49 12.70 3.61 -19.38
C GLY A 49 12.77 2.30 -18.59
N MET A 50 11.88 2.10 -17.58
CA MET A 50 11.81 0.88 -16.78
C MET A 50 10.45 0.20 -16.94
N ASN A 51 10.44 -1.14 -17.08
CA ASN A 51 9.23 -1.94 -17.24
C ASN A 51 8.92 -2.81 -16.02
N GLY A 52 9.77 -2.74 -14.98
CA GLY A 52 9.60 -3.46 -13.73
C GLY A 52 10.76 -3.23 -12.77
N ASN A 53 10.66 -3.80 -11.58
CA ASN A 53 11.74 -3.76 -10.59
C ASN A 53 12.97 -4.56 -11.07
N ILE A 54 12.77 -5.56 -11.91
CA ILE A 54 13.83 -6.37 -12.51
C ILE A 54 14.74 -5.58 -13.45
N ASP A 55 14.26 -4.47 -14.00
CA ASP A 55 15.03 -3.60 -14.89
C ASP A 55 15.95 -2.63 -14.12
N VAL A 56 15.76 -2.47 -12.80
CA VAL A 56 16.55 -1.55 -11.98
C VAL A 56 17.94 -2.12 -11.75
N ARG A 57 18.94 -1.51 -12.38
CA ARG A 57 20.35 -1.91 -12.27
C ARG A 57 21.00 -1.23 -11.07
N GLN A 58 22.17 -1.71 -10.66
CA GLN A 58 22.92 -1.16 -9.53
C GLN A 58 23.21 0.35 -9.71
N GLU A 59 23.47 0.78 -10.94
CA GLU A 59 23.73 2.19 -11.27
C GLU A 59 22.49 3.08 -11.17
N ASP A 60 21.30 2.51 -11.41
CA ASP A 60 20.02 3.22 -11.33
C ASP A 60 19.62 3.50 -9.87
N ILE A 61 20.02 2.62 -8.93
CA ILE A 61 19.66 2.72 -7.51
C ILE A 61 20.15 4.04 -6.91
N GLY A 62 21.43 4.39 -7.14
CA GLY A 62 21.99 5.66 -6.66
C GLY A 62 21.23 6.86 -7.23
N TYR A 63 20.99 6.85 -8.51
CA TYR A 63 20.27 7.91 -9.19
C TYR A 63 18.83 8.11 -8.67
N ILE A 64 18.06 7.01 -8.51
CA ILE A 64 16.69 7.06 -7.97
C ILE A 64 16.73 7.57 -6.52
N LYS A 65 17.62 7.03 -5.69
CA LYS A 65 17.77 7.43 -4.29
C LYS A 65 18.09 8.93 -4.15
N ASP A 66 19.03 9.43 -4.96
CA ASP A 66 19.39 10.84 -4.96
C ASP A 66 18.23 11.74 -5.45
N ALA A 67 17.49 11.29 -6.46
CA ALA A 67 16.32 12.01 -6.95
C ALA A 67 15.25 12.18 -5.86
N PHE A 68 14.96 11.12 -5.10
CA PHE A 68 13.98 11.12 -4.01
C PHE A 68 14.57 11.55 -2.66
N CYS A 69 15.79 12.11 -2.62
CA CYS A 69 16.37 12.63 -1.37
C CYS A 69 15.41 13.61 -0.68
N GLY A 70 15.13 13.38 0.61
CA GLY A 70 14.14 14.14 1.38
C GLY A 70 12.68 13.74 1.17
N ILE A 71 12.41 12.72 0.33
CA ILE A 71 11.09 12.07 0.18
C ILE A 71 11.29 10.60 0.55
N GLU A 72 10.55 10.10 1.54
CA GLU A 72 10.62 8.71 1.95
C GLU A 72 9.98 7.80 0.90
N ILE A 73 10.64 6.74 0.49
CA ILE A 73 10.02 5.66 -0.28
C ILE A 73 9.38 4.68 0.72
N SER A 74 8.16 4.97 1.17
CA SER A 74 7.47 4.14 2.14
C SER A 74 7.11 2.78 1.56
N VAL A 75 6.68 2.74 0.30
CA VAL A 75 6.34 1.50 -0.42
C VAL A 75 7.04 1.46 -1.76
N LEU A 76 7.80 0.39 -2.02
CA LEU A 76 8.21 -0.01 -3.35
C LEU A 76 7.16 -0.98 -3.92
N GLY A 77 6.37 -0.52 -4.87
CA GLY A 77 5.26 -1.30 -5.42
C GLY A 77 5.73 -2.42 -6.33
N SER A 78 5.34 -3.64 -6.01
CA SER A 78 5.55 -4.83 -6.83
C SER A 78 4.26 -5.66 -6.87
N TYR A 79 3.25 -5.11 -7.53
CA TYR A 79 1.91 -5.70 -7.60
C TYR A 79 1.92 -6.87 -8.56
N ILE A 80 1.78 -8.08 -8.01
CA ILE A 80 1.81 -9.36 -8.71
C ILE A 80 0.58 -10.20 -8.36
N ASP A 81 0.28 -11.20 -9.16
CA ASP A 81 -0.77 -12.17 -8.87
C ASP A 81 -0.19 -13.41 -8.18
N PHE A 82 -0.37 -13.49 -6.85
CA PHE A 82 0.02 -14.66 -6.05
C PHE A 82 -0.87 -15.88 -6.30
N THR A 83 -2.01 -15.72 -6.96
CA THR A 83 -3.05 -16.74 -7.04
C THR A 83 -3.24 -17.33 -8.43
N THR A 84 -2.54 -16.83 -9.45
CA THR A 84 -2.62 -17.36 -10.82
C THR A 84 -2.45 -18.88 -10.88
N ASP A 85 -3.23 -19.55 -11.72
CA ASP A 85 -3.08 -20.99 -11.98
C ASP A 85 -1.99 -21.29 -13.03
N ASP A 86 -1.46 -20.26 -13.71
CA ASP A 86 -0.35 -20.36 -14.65
C ASP A 86 1.00 -20.30 -13.92
N GLU A 87 1.72 -21.41 -13.89
CA GLU A 87 3.02 -21.51 -13.21
C GLU A 87 4.13 -20.72 -13.92
N ASP A 88 4.07 -20.54 -15.24
CA ASP A 88 5.03 -19.68 -15.96
C ASP A 88 4.79 -18.20 -15.67
N ALA A 89 3.53 -17.79 -15.54
CA ALA A 89 3.18 -16.45 -15.05
C ALA A 89 3.64 -16.26 -13.61
N TRP A 90 3.39 -17.23 -12.72
CA TRP A 90 3.86 -17.18 -11.35
C TRP A 90 5.38 -16.99 -11.25
N LYS A 91 6.15 -17.74 -12.03
CA LYS A 91 7.61 -17.60 -12.04
C LYS A 91 8.05 -16.18 -12.38
N LYS A 92 7.43 -15.55 -13.39
CA LYS A 92 7.71 -14.16 -13.77
C LYS A 92 7.31 -13.18 -12.65
N HIS A 93 6.14 -13.38 -12.04
CA HIS A 93 5.67 -12.59 -10.90
C HIS A 93 6.62 -12.68 -9.72
N ARG A 94 7.04 -13.90 -9.36
CA ARG A 94 8.02 -14.15 -8.30
C ARG A 94 9.36 -13.45 -8.58
N ASP A 95 9.89 -13.60 -9.80
CA ASP A 95 11.17 -12.97 -10.17
C ASP A 95 11.11 -11.45 -10.07
N GLU A 96 10.01 -10.83 -10.49
CA GLU A 96 9.76 -9.39 -10.35
C GLU A 96 9.67 -8.97 -8.88
N PHE A 97 8.99 -9.75 -8.04
CA PHE A 97 8.87 -9.44 -6.61
C PHE A 97 10.21 -9.61 -5.89
N VAL A 98 10.95 -10.67 -6.18
CA VAL A 98 12.29 -10.89 -5.63
C VAL A 98 13.26 -9.78 -6.06
N ALA A 99 13.15 -9.28 -7.30
CA ALA A 99 13.91 -8.12 -7.73
C ALA A 99 13.59 -6.88 -6.89
N ALA A 100 12.31 -6.63 -6.58
CA ALA A 100 11.92 -5.56 -5.67
C ALA A 100 12.52 -5.73 -4.27
N LEU A 101 12.50 -6.94 -3.70
CA LEU A 101 13.12 -7.21 -2.39
C LEU A 101 14.62 -6.91 -2.39
N LYS A 102 15.33 -7.26 -3.46
CA LYS A 102 16.79 -7.02 -3.60
C LYS A 102 17.14 -5.54 -3.59
N ILE A 103 16.32 -4.71 -4.25
CA ILE A 103 16.61 -3.29 -4.41
C ILE A 103 15.98 -2.42 -3.32
N SER A 104 15.02 -2.92 -2.53
CA SER A 104 14.29 -2.13 -1.54
C SER A 104 15.21 -1.44 -0.53
N LYS A 105 16.04 -2.20 0.16
CA LYS A 105 16.99 -1.66 1.16
C LYS A 105 18.04 -0.72 0.55
N PRO A 106 18.70 -1.05 -0.57
CA PRO A 106 19.60 -0.10 -1.27
C PRO A 106 18.93 1.20 -1.69
N LEU A 107 17.67 1.17 -2.14
CA LEU A 107 16.88 2.36 -2.46
C LEU A 107 16.47 3.16 -1.22
N GLY A 108 16.47 2.53 -0.05
CA GLY A 108 15.93 3.11 1.18
C GLY A 108 14.41 2.98 1.28
N ALA A 109 13.80 2.08 0.51
CA ALA A 109 12.37 1.77 0.63
C ALA A 109 12.10 0.96 1.90
N LEU A 110 11.00 1.28 2.61
CA LEU A 110 10.67 0.63 3.88
C LEU A 110 10.02 -0.74 3.65
N TYR A 111 9.09 -0.82 2.71
CA TYR A 111 8.30 -2.02 2.43
C TYR A 111 8.21 -2.30 0.94
N VAL A 112 8.14 -3.58 0.55
CA VAL A 112 7.73 -4.01 -0.79
C VAL A 112 6.24 -4.35 -0.73
N GLY A 113 5.42 -3.56 -1.42
CA GLY A 113 3.96 -3.67 -1.35
C GLY A 113 3.35 -4.47 -2.48
N SER A 114 2.31 -5.27 -2.18
CA SER A 114 1.48 -5.96 -3.17
C SER A 114 0.07 -6.25 -2.65
N GLU A 115 -0.85 -6.43 -3.58
CA GLU A 115 -2.13 -7.08 -3.39
C GLU A 115 -1.99 -8.61 -3.60
N SER A 116 -3.07 -9.37 -3.35
CA SER A 116 -3.01 -10.84 -3.45
C SER A 116 -3.30 -11.40 -4.85
N SER A 117 -4.07 -10.69 -5.66
CA SER A 117 -4.58 -11.18 -6.95
C SER A 117 -4.76 -10.04 -7.95
N TYR A 118 -4.94 -10.39 -9.22
CA TYR A 118 -5.40 -9.44 -10.23
C TYR A 118 -6.90 -9.55 -10.47
N GLY A 119 -7.56 -8.40 -10.65
CA GLY A 119 -8.98 -8.33 -11.00
C GLY A 119 -9.92 -8.84 -9.91
N GLU A 120 -11.16 -9.11 -10.28
CA GLU A 120 -12.18 -9.63 -9.35
C GLU A 120 -12.07 -11.16 -9.25
N VAL A 121 -12.09 -11.66 -8.02
CA VAL A 121 -12.10 -13.08 -7.69
C VAL A 121 -13.45 -13.40 -7.05
N ASP A 122 -14.19 -14.38 -7.59
CA ASP A 122 -15.45 -14.83 -6.98
C ASP A 122 -15.21 -15.59 -5.66
N MET A 123 -16.26 -15.74 -4.86
CA MET A 123 -16.15 -16.31 -3.50
C MET A 123 -15.65 -17.76 -3.48
N GLU A 124 -16.01 -18.59 -4.46
CA GLU A 124 -15.54 -19.97 -4.55
C GLU A 124 -14.02 -19.99 -4.80
N ASN A 125 -13.56 -19.17 -5.75
CA ASN A 125 -12.14 -19.05 -6.04
C ASN A 125 -11.35 -18.36 -4.91
N LYS A 126 -11.91 -17.40 -4.18
CA LYS A 126 -11.24 -16.83 -3.00
C LYS A 126 -10.88 -17.90 -1.99
N VAL A 127 -11.82 -18.78 -1.65
CA VAL A 127 -11.59 -19.89 -0.71
C VAL A 127 -10.57 -20.89 -1.28
N ARG A 128 -10.74 -21.29 -2.54
CA ARG A 128 -9.86 -22.26 -3.22
C ARG A 128 -8.42 -21.77 -3.34
N LEU A 129 -8.22 -20.48 -3.58
CA LEU A 129 -6.92 -19.90 -3.88
C LEU A 129 -6.16 -19.42 -2.63
N PHE A 130 -6.81 -19.28 -1.49
CA PHE A 130 -6.16 -18.83 -0.26
C PHE A 130 -4.97 -19.71 0.18
N PRO A 131 -5.03 -21.05 0.18
CA PRO A 131 -3.87 -21.88 0.49
C PRO A 131 -2.70 -21.69 -0.49
N LYS A 132 -2.97 -21.41 -1.76
CA LYS A 132 -1.95 -21.08 -2.76
C LYS A 132 -1.29 -19.74 -2.46
N LEU A 133 -2.07 -18.72 -2.11
CA LEU A 133 -1.56 -17.43 -1.65
C LEU A 133 -0.60 -17.63 -0.48
N ILE A 134 -1.01 -18.35 0.56
CA ILE A 134 -0.18 -18.62 1.75
C ILE A 134 1.15 -19.26 1.37
N LYS A 135 1.12 -20.33 0.56
CA LYS A 135 2.33 -21.04 0.13
C LYS A 135 3.30 -20.15 -0.64
N ARG A 136 2.79 -19.33 -1.55
CA ARG A 136 3.62 -18.45 -2.40
C ARG A 136 4.13 -17.24 -1.63
N LEU A 137 3.34 -16.73 -0.71
CA LEU A 137 3.77 -15.65 0.17
C LEU A 137 4.85 -16.13 1.15
N ASP A 138 4.76 -17.36 1.67
CA ASP A 138 5.80 -17.97 2.49
C ASP A 138 7.14 -18.05 1.73
N ASP A 139 7.11 -18.52 0.46
CA ASP A 139 8.31 -18.53 -0.40
C ASP A 139 8.92 -17.12 -0.57
N VAL A 140 8.08 -16.12 -0.80
CA VAL A 140 8.52 -14.72 -0.94
C VAL A 140 9.06 -14.15 0.37
N LEU A 141 8.47 -14.49 1.52
CA LEU A 141 8.96 -14.06 2.83
C LEU A 141 10.32 -14.68 3.18
N ASN A 142 10.56 -15.92 2.75
CA ASN A 142 11.88 -16.55 2.87
C ASN A 142 12.94 -15.83 2.01
N GLU A 143 12.56 -15.28 0.86
CA GLU A 143 13.45 -14.40 0.09
C GLU A 143 13.65 -13.04 0.79
N ALA A 144 12.59 -12.47 1.38
CA ALA A 144 12.66 -11.20 2.09
C ALA A 144 13.67 -11.24 3.26
N ASP A 145 13.75 -12.36 3.97
CA ASP A 145 14.76 -12.57 5.02
C ASP A 145 16.19 -12.48 4.50
N LYS A 146 16.46 -13.01 3.30
CA LYS A 146 17.81 -12.96 2.70
C LYS A 146 18.26 -11.55 2.35
N TYR A 147 17.32 -10.66 2.05
CA TYR A 147 17.61 -9.27 1.65
C TYR A 147 17.36 -8.26 2.77
N ASP A 148 17.01 -8.73 3.97
CA ASP A 148 16.63 -7.89 5.10
C ASP A 148 15.54 -6.86 4.71
N ALA A 149 14.56 -7.35 3.95
CA ALA A 149 13.44 -6.58 3.41
C ALA A 149 12.12 -6.94 4.13
N TYR A 150 11.13 -6.07 4.01
CA TYR A 150 9.78 -6.30 4.52
C TYR A 150 8.78 -6.36 3.37
N VAL A 151 7.80 -7.23 3.50
CA VAL A 151 6.67 -7.39 2.57
C VAL A 151 5.43 -6.79 3.22
N ALA A 152 4.73 -5.91 2.53
CA ALA A 152 3.47 -5.36 3.00
C ALA A 152 2.33 -5.78 2.06
N MET A 153 1.41 -6.60 2.58
CA MET A 153 0.25 -7.08 1.83
C MET A 153 -0.94 -6.16 2.04
N GLU A 154 -1.65 -5.88 0.96
CA GLU A 154 -2.85 -5.05 0.96
C GLU A 154 -4.10 -5.91 0.78
N PRO A 155 -4.98 -6.02 1.79
CA PRO A 155 -6.29 -6.65 1.64
C PRO A 155 -7.21 -5.84 0.74
N VAL A 156 -7.89 -6.51 -0.21
CA VAL A 156 -8.82 -5.88 -1.15
C VAL A 156 -10.08 -6.72 -1.28
N ALA A 157 -11.25 -6.17 -1.04
CA ALA A 157 -12.53 -6.88 -1.00
C ALA A 157 -12.83 -7.72 -2.26
N SER A 158 -12.32 -7.32 -3.42
CA SER A 158 -12.49 -8.07 -4.68
C SER A 158 -11.45 -9.18 -4.90
N HIS A 159 -10.39 -9.27 -4.09
CA HIS A 159 -9.27 -10.19 -4.26
C HIS A 159 -9.37 -11.43 -3.37
N THR A 160 -8.41 -12.34 -3.46
CA THR A 160 -8.34 -13.54 -2.61
C THR A 160 -8.18 -13.18 -1.12
N LEU A 161 -7.36 -12.18 -0.79
CA LEU A 161 -7.25 -11.63 0.57
C LEU A 161 -8.26 -10.49 0.72
N TYR A 162 -9.50 -10.80 1.09
CA TYR A 162 -10.62 -9.87 0.93
C TYR A 162 -11.22 -9.30 2.21
N ASN A 163 -10.87 -9.81 3.39
CA ASN A 163 -11.48 -9.38 4.65
C ASN A 163 -10.52 -9.48 5.85
N ALA A 164 -10.98 -9.01 7.00
CA ALA A 164 -10.23 -8.96 8.24
C ALA A 164 -9.83 -10.37 8.72
N ASP A 165 -10.76 -11.33 8.69
CA ASP A 165 -10.53 -12.69 9.19
C ASP A 165 -9.43 -13.43 8.42
N LEU A 166 -9.48 -13.40 7.08
CA LEU A 166 -8.44 -14.04 6.25
C LEU A 166 -7.09 -13.33 6.39
N THR A 167 -7.09 -12.02 6.60
CA THR A 167 -5.86 -11.28 6.85
C THR A 167 -5.23 -11.70 8.18
N ALA A 168 -6.02 -11.84 9.23
CA ALA A 168 -5.55 -12.37 10.51
C ALA A 168 -5.08 -13.82 10.40
N GLU A 169 -5.80 -14.68 9.66
CA GLU A 169 -5.42 -16.06 9.39
C GLU A 169 -4.09 -16.15 8.66
N MET A 170 -3.87 -15.32 7.62
CA MET A 170 -2.61 -15.22 6.89
C MET A 170 -1.46 -14.84 7.83
N ILE A 171 -1.62 -13.81 8.64
CA ILE A 171 -0.60 -13.35 9.60
C ILE A 171 -0.26 -14.46 10.58
N ASN A 172 -1.26 -15.11 11.19
CA ASN A 172 -1.07 -16.16 12.16
C ASN A 172 -0.42 -17.43 11.55
N THR A 173 -0.82 -17.79 10.32
CA THR A 173 -0.29 -18.98 9.65
C THR A 173 1.18 -18.79 9.25
N LEU A 174 1.52 -17.64 8.69
CA LEU A 174 2.89 -17.35 8.24
C LEU A 174 3.81 -16.97 9.40
N ASN A 175 3.28 -16.37 10.45
CA ASN A 175 4.00 -15.95 11.66
C ASN A 175 5.40 -15.33 11.37
N SER A 176 5.49 -14.50 10.34
CA SER A 176 6.73 -13.91 9.88
C SER A 176 6.85 -12.47 10.34
N LYS A 177 8.01 -12.11 10.91
CA LYS A 177 8.33 -10.72 11.26
C LYS A 177 8.48 -9.80 10.04
N ARG A 178 8.70 -10.40 8.85
CA ARG A 178 8.84 -9.68 7.57
C ARG A 178 7.51 -9.32 6.94
N LEU A 179 6.41 -9.91 7.41
CA LEU A 179 5.07 -9.62 6.90
C LEU A 179 4.47 -8.43 7.64
N LYS A 180 4.04 -7.45 6.86
CA LYS A 180 3.34 -6.23 7.29
C LYS A 180 2.08 -6.04 6.45
N ILE A 181 1.25 -5.09 6.84
CA ILE A 181 -0.01 -4.79 6.16
C ILE A 181 -0.02 -3.34 5.69
N ILE A 182 -0.45 -3.15 4.45
CA ILE A 182 -0.98 -1.89 3.96
C ILE A 182 -2.48 -1.92 4.23
N PHE A 183 -2.99 -0.98 4.98
CA PHE A 183 -4.43 -0.86 5.21
C PHE A 183 -5.01 0.25 4.34
N ASP A 184 -5.82 -0.13 3.36
CA ASP A 184 -6.64 0.76 2.57
C ASP A 184 -8.11 0.53 2.94
N PRO A 185 -8.72 1.43 3.69
CA PRO A 185 -10.09 1.28 4.13
C PRO A 185 -11.10 1.18 2.96
N LEU A 186 -10.91 1.95 1.89
CA LEU A 186 -11.82 1.90 0.75
C LEU A 186 -11.71 0.58 -0.02
N ASN A 187 -10.51 -0.02 -0.07
CA ASN A 187 -10.30 -1.30 -0.75
C ASN A 187 -10.95 -2.49 -0.02
N VAL A 188 -11.10 -2.43 1.30
CA VAL A 188 -11.82 -3.46 2.07
C VAL A 188 -13.31 -3.16 2.24
N LEU A 189 -13.75 -1.94 1.91
CA LEU A 189 -15.16 -1.56 1.99
C LEU A 189 -15.96 -2.20 0.85
N THR A 190 -17.08 -2.85 1.20
CA THR A 190 -18.08 -3.29 0.23
C THR A 190 -19.32 -2.40 0.30
N LYS A 191 -20.13 -2.43 -0.76
CA LYS A 191 -21.36 -1.61 -0.84
C LYS A 191 -22.31 -1.90 0.33
N GLU A 192 -22.38 -3.15 0.76
CA GLU A 192 -23.24 -3.62 1.87
C GLU A 192 -22.76 -3.11 3.24
N ARG A 193 -21.48 -2.72 3.35
CA ARG A 193 -20.87 -2.26 4.61
C ARG A 193 -20.76 -0.73 4.72
N VAL A 194 -21.26 0.02 3.71
CA VAL A 194 -21.18 1.48 3.67
C VAL A 194 -21.76 2.13 4.94
N ASP A 195 -22.92 1.67 5.39
CA ASP A 195 -23.56 2.22 6.59
C ASP A 195 -22.94 1.75 7.91
N SER A 196 -22.11 0.71 7.87
CA SER A 196 -21.43 0.11 9.03
C SER A 196 -19.89 0.23 8.98
N GLN A 197 -19.37 1.25 8.30
CA GLN A 197 -17.93 1.47 8.13
C GLN A 197 -17.16 1.47 9.45
N GLU A 198 -17.67 2.16 10.47
CA GLU A 198 -16.99 2.24 11.77
C GLU A 198 -16.83 0.87 12.43
N THR A 199 -17.83 0.00 12.29
CA THR A 199 -17.72 -1.38 12.76
C THR A 199 -16.69 -2.16 11.96
N LEU A 200 -16.69 -2.00 10.63
CA LEU A 200 -15.71 -2.64 9.75
C LEU A 200 -14.27 -2.19 10.07
N TRP A 201 -14.07 -0.88 10.34
CA TRP A 201 -12.74 -0.39 10.72
C TRP A 201 -12.25 -0.99 12.04
N ARG A 202 -13.13 -1.13 13.04
CA ARG A 202 -12.77 -1.79 14.31
C ARG A 202 -12.45 -3.26 14.09
N GLU A 203 -13.25 -4.00 13.32
CA GLU A 203 -12.96 -5.39 12.93
C GLU A 203 -11.57 -5.52 12.29
N CYS A 204 -11.21 -4.64 11.34
CA CYS A 204 -9.90 -4.63 10.71
C CYS A 204 -8.77 -4.30 11.69
N ILE A 205 -8.94 -3.28 12.52
CA ILE A 205 -7.95 -2.85 13.51
C ILE A 205 -7.72 -3.98 14.53
N ASP A 206 -8.77 -4.60 15.03
CA ASP A 206 -8.68 -5.71 15.99
C ASP A 206 -7.99 -6.94 15.38
N ALA A 207 -8.25 -7.21 14.09
CA ALA A 207 -7.72 -8.38 13.39
C ALA A 207 -6.24 -8.24 13.00
N PHE A 208 -5.83 -7.09 12.48
CA PHE A 208 -4.50 -6.92 11.90
C PHE A 208 -3.83 -5.55 12.16
N GLY A 209 -4.45 -4.67 12.93
CA GLY A 209 -3.96 -3.30 13.16
C GLY A 209 -2.53 -3.24 13.69
N LYS A 210 -2.13 -4.24 14.49
CA LYS A 210 -0.75 -4.34 15.00
C LYS A 210 0.29 -4.41 13.89
N GLU A 211 -0.02 -5.10 12.79
CA GLU A 211 0.90 -5.31 11.67
C GLU A 211 0.76 -4.25 10.56
N VAL A 212 -0.16 -3.29 10.72
CA VAL A 212 -0.28 -2.17 9.78
C VAL A 212 0.90 -1.22 9.93
N GLU A 213 1.58 -0.93 8.83
CA GLU A 213 2.72 -0.02 8.76
C GLU A 213 2.54 1.08 7.72
N ILE A 214 1.51 0.97 6.89
CA ILE A 214 1.15 1.96 5.85
C ILE A 214 -0.37 2.08 5.81
N ILE A 215 -0.86 3.30 5.70
CA ILE A 215 -2.24 3.58 5.30
C ILE A 215 -2.24 4.02 3.84
N HIS A 216 -3.05 3.39 3.01
CA HIS A 216 -3.48 3.97 1.75
C HIS A 216 -4.78 4.73 1.97
N LEU A 217 -4.80 5.99 1.60
CA LEU A 217 -5.95 6.86 1.81
C LEU A 217 -6.61 7.21 0.48
N LYS A 218 -7.86 6.81 0.35
CA LYS A 218 -8.72 7.13 -0.79
C LYS A 218 -10.07 7.59 -0.30
N ASP A 219 -10.79 8.28 -1.16
CA ASP A 219 -12.22 8.48 -1.03
C ASP A 219 -12.93 8.07 -2.31
N GLY A 220 -14.20 7.76 -2.24
CA GLY A 220 -14.94 7.29 -3.39
C GLY A 220 -16.42 7.18 -3.13
N VAL A 221 -17.14 6.78 -4.17
CA VAL A 221 -18.59 6.52 -4.15
C VAL A 221 -18.87 5.16 -4.77
N PHE A 222 -19.89 4.46 -4.29
CA PHE A 222 -20.34 3.23 -4.94
C PHE A 222 -21.41 3.57 -6.00
N PRO A 223 -21.16 3.20 -7.27
CA PRO A 223 -22.19 3.24 -8.29
C PRO A 223 -23.25 2.15 -8.03
N ASP A 224 -24.34 2.15 -8.81
CA ASP A 224 -25.37 1.12 -8.69
C ASP A 224 -24.82 -0.29 -8.89
N LYS A 225 -23.85 -0.44 -9.78
CA LYS A 225 -23.16 -1.69 -10.08
C LYS A 225 -21.65 -1.48 -10.14
N GLY A 226 -20.88 -2.50 -9.69
CA GLY A 226 -19.44 -2.53 -9.75
C GLY A 226 -18.77 -2.04 -8.46
N ARG A 227 -17.45 -1.84 -8.55
CA ARG A 227 -16.61 -1.36 -7.46
C ARG A 227 -16.81 0.14 -7.23
N HIS A 228 -16.26 0.64 -6.12
CA HIS A 228 -16.20 2.08 -5.87
C HIS A 228 -15.50 2.83 -7.01
N LEU A 229 -15.94 4.05 -7.24
CA LEU A 229 -15.28 5.01 -8.11
C LEU A 229 -14.57 6.04 -7.26
N PRO A 230 -13.28 6.30 -7.51
CA PRO A 230 -12.53 7.26 -6.70
C PRO A 230 -13.02 8.69 -6.91
N CYS A 231 -12.91 9.50 -5.87
CA CYS A 231 -13.13 10.92 -5.91
C CYS A 231 -12.12 11.67 -5.04
N LYS A 232 -12.15 12.98 -5.07
CA LYS A 232 -11.33 13.83 -4.22
C LYS A 232 -11.62 13.54 -2.74
N LEU A 233 -10.61 13.64 -1.90
CA LEU A 233 -10.77 13.42 -0.45
C LEU A 233 -11.80 14.37 0.15
N GLY A 234 -12.72 13.82 0.94
CA GLY A 234 -13.82 14.54 1.57
C GLY A 234 -15.05 14.76 0.68
N GLU A 235 -15.03 14.32 -0.57
CA GLU A 235 -16.19 14.40 -1.48
C GLU A 235 -16.92 13.05 -1.65
N GLY A 236 -16.40 12.00 -1.02
CA GLY A 236 -16.94 10.65 -1.08
C GLY A 236 -17.75 10.24 0.16
N ILE A 237 -17.75 8.94 0.42
CA ILE A 237 -18.52 8.32 1.50
C ILE A 237 -17.69 7.91 2.70
N MET A 238 -16.37 8.10 2.65
CA MET A 238 -15.47 7.57 3.66
C MET A 238 -15.63 8.29 5.01
N ARG A 239 -15.68 7.50 6.09
CA ARG A 239 -15.68 7.97 7.49
C ARG A 239 -14.35 7.60 8.12
N TYR A 240 -13.54 8.60 8.46
CA TYR A 240 -12.17 8.41 8.91
C TYR A 240 -12.00 8.46 10.43
N ASP A 241 -13.03 8.81 11.21
CA ASP A 241 -12.88 9.11 12.65
C ASP A 241 -12.26 7.95 13.45
N VAL A 242 -12.74 6.71 13.24
CA VAL A 242 -12.20 5.52 13.92
C VAL A 242 -10.73 5.30 13.57
N ILE A 243 -10.37 5.47 12.29
CA ILE A 243 -8.99 5.29 11.82
C ILE A 243 -8.09 6.38 12.38
N LYS A 244 -8.54 7.64 12.34
CA LYS A 244 -7.84 8.79 12.92
C LYS A 244 -7.53 8.56 14.40
N ASP A 245 -8.55 8.21 15.19
CA ASP A 245 -8.40 8.00 16.63
C ASP A 245 -7.44 6.86 16.95
N TRP A 246 -7.53 5.78 16.17
CA TRP A 246 -6.62 4.65 16.30
C TRP A 246 -5.18 5.03 15.95
N LEU A 247 -4.96 5.73 14.82
CA LEU A 247 -3.62 6.16 14.40
C LEU A 247 -2.97 7.08 15.46
N LYS A 248 -3.70 8.07 15.96
CA LYS A 248 -3.19 8.97 17.00
C LYS A 248 -2.74 8.22 18.25
N LYS A 249 -3.44 7.16 18.62
CA LYS A 249 -3.17 6.40 19.84
C LYS A 249 -2.08 5.34 19.68
N GLU A 250 -2.08 4.62 18.54
CA GLU A 250 -1.31 3.38 18.41
C GLU A 250 -0.25 3.42 17.31
N LYS A 251 -0.39 4.33 16.32
CA LYS A 251 0.49 4.41 15.14
C LYS A 251 0.87 5.87 14.78
N PRO A 252 1.41 6.66 15.72
CA PRO A 252 1.63 8.09 15.52
C PRO A 252 2.71 8.43 14.47
N ASP A 253 3.54 7.48 14.07
CA ASP A 253 4.68 7.68 13.14
C ASP A 253 4.49 7.00 11.78
N ILE A 254 3.25 6.59 11.44
CA ILE A 254 2.97 5.85 10.20
C ILE A 254 2.94 6.77 8.97
N SER A 255 3.24 6.22 7.80
CA SER A 255 3.05 6.92 6.52
C SER A 255 1.64 6.73 5.99
N ILE A 256 0.99 7.83 5.63
CA ILE A 256 -0.34 7.88 5.01
C ILE A 256 -0.17 8.28 3.55
N ILE A 257 -0.41 7.37 2.63
CA ILE A 257 -0.21 7.53 1.20
C ILE A 257 -1.55 7.78 0.50
N ARG A 258 -1.71 8.96 -0.07
CA ARG A 258 -2.84 9.27 -0.95
C ARG A 258 -2.72 8.46 -2.23
N GLU A 259 -3.75 7.72 -2.57
CA GLU A 259 -3.88 7.01 -3.85
C GLU A 259 -4.99 7.58 -4.72
N GLU A 260 -4.88 7.34 -6.02
CA GLU A 260 -5.76 7.83 -7.06
C GLU A 260 -5.85 9.37 -7.08
N GLU A 261 -4.71 9.99 -6.75
CA GLU A 261 -4.49 11.42 -6.80
C GLU A 261 -4.58 11.92 -8.26
N ARG A 262 -5.11 13.11 -8.40
CA ARG A 262 -4.96 13.87 -9.62
C ARG A 262 -4.06 15.07 -9.35
N ASP A 263 -3.07 15.29 -10.22
CA ASP A 263 -2.08 16.38 -10.09
C ASP A 263 -2.76 17.75 -9.78
N GLU A 264 -3.96 17.95 -10.32
CA GLU A 264 -4.76 19.17 -10.10
C GLU A 264 -5.28 19.35 -8.67
N TYR A 265 -5.49 18.28 -7.89
CA TYR A 265 -6.01 18.32 -6.51
C TYR A 265 -4.94 18.05 -5.44
N ALA A 266 -3.71 17.74 -5.84
CA ALA A 266 -2.65 17.28 -4.97
C ALA A 266 -2.43 18.15 -3.71
N LYS A 267 -2.45 19.47 -3.86
CA LYS A 267 -2.29 20.40 -2.72
C LYS A 267 -3.51 20.44 -1.82
N GLU A 268 -4.68 20.32 -2.38
CA GLU A 268 -5.94 20.35 -1.64
C GLU A 268 -6.13 19.07 -0.86
N ASP A 269 -5.84 17.91 -1.47
CA ASP A 269 -5.87 16.62 -0.79
C ASP A 269 -4.81 16.55 0.32
N LEU A 270 -3.59 17.07 0.10
CA LEU A 270 -2.60 17.17 1.17
C LEU A 270 -3.08 18.04 2.34
N ALA A 271 -3.71 19.18 2.05
CA ALA A 271 -4.28 20.04 3.09
C ALA A 271 -5.41 19.33 3.86
N PHE A 272 -6.27 18.58 3.15
CA PHE A 272 -7.30 17.75 3.76
C PHE A 272 -6.70 16.70 4.71
N MET A 273 -5.69 15.94 4.25
CA MET A 273 -4.99 14.92 5.05
C MET A 273 -4.40 15.53 6.33
N LYS A 274 -3.69 16.65 6.21
CA LYS A 274 -3.11 17.35 7.36
C LYS A 274 -4.18 17.80 8.36
N ASN A 275 -5.29 18.34 7.91
CA ASN A 275 -6.40 18.72 8.77
C ASN A 275 -7.11 17.52 9.42
N LEU A 276 -7.27 16.43 8.67
CA LEU A 276 -7.95 15.24 9.17
C LEU A 276 -7.16 14.57 10.29
N PHE A 277 -5.84 14.49 10.16
CA PHE A 277 -4.97 13.75 11.09
C PHE A 277 -4.21 14.64 12.10
N SER A 278 -4.45 15.96 12.07
CA SER A 278 -3.94 16.90 13.06
C SER A 278 -4.52 16.69 14.48
#